data_4b8a0701dfe96710ddc37c21e3222e1a
#
_entry.id   4b8a0701dfe96710ddc37c21e3222e1a
#
_cell.length_a   1.000
_cell.length_b   1.000
_cell.length_c   1.000
_cell.angle_alpha   90.00
_cell.angle_beta   90.00
_cell.angle_gamma   90.00
#
_symmetry.space_group_name_H-M   'P 1'
#
loop_
_entity.id
_entity.type
_entity.pdbx_description
1 polymer ?
#
loop_
_entity_poly.entity_id
_entity_poly.type
_entity_poly.pdbx_seq_one_letter_code
_entity_poly.pdbx_strand_id
1 'polypeptide(L)'
;MTDKDACSDAIIESMSSICGTDHVTVSEEVSDYGFMQQHRPQLLVSPGSVEEIQEIVRFATASGVPLIALGGGTRIAQVLGRMNHGIAVCTRRLDRISEFEPGNLSLRCGSGTLPAAVRELTTDHNLQLAIFADFDHSTVGGQVASDFSGWKRYRYGASGDYVLGLSFVSTDGKHVSTGGKTVKNVSGYDFTRLLSGSWGRFGIITSVTFKLLPRPEKELLAVKDFSDAEEALEEGVDILSKVADPCSCNLIGDRKHADIRLVLCLEGSSELVSSQLNRLQLGTGWRLETSEGNRDTAAEEYACRRRAMKRDIFHTAAIDKRLLAKTFPLLRLLAKYHCSYDFDLSAGLLEFSSADSEETSFDEFKEAWQSAVDGQAGIRHTLVPTARPSAMFARIVERLDPHCIMFPDNLYSGGGDHD
;
A
#
# COMPACT_ATOMS: atom_id res chain seq x y z
N MET A 1 25.46 -3.90 -33.02
CA MET A 1 24.85 -2.96 -32.07
C MET A 1 23.64 -2.39 -32.75
N THR A 2 22.47 -2.71 -32.25
CA THR A 2 21.22 -2.18 -32.79
C THR A 2 20.97 -0.80 -32.18
N ASP A 3 20.20 0.08 -32.84
CA ASP A 3 19.85 1.42 -32.30
C ASP A 3 19.27 1.41 -30.86
N LYS A 4 18.73 0.25 -30.42
CA LYS A 4 18.25 0.05 -29.03
C LYS A 4 19.39 0.00 -28.01
N ASP A 5 20.53 -0.61 -28.35
CA ASP A 5 21.66 -0.75 -27.41
C ASP A 5 22.37 0.60 -27.20
N ALA A 6 22.53 1.39 -28.25
CA ALA A 6 23.12 2.72 -28.16
C ALA A 6 22.27 3.74 -27.38
N CYS A 7 20.95 3.62 -27.43
CA CYS A 7 20.04 4.45 -26.65
C CYS A 7 20.10 4.09 -25.16
N SER A 8 20.31 2.81 -24.83
CA SER A 8 20.47 2.33 -23.44
C SER A 8 21.73 2.90 -22.79
N ASP A 9 22.88 2.88 -23.47
CA ASP A 9 24.15 3.36 -22.91
C ASP A 9 24.12 4.87 -22.62
N ALA A 10 23.53 5.67 -23.50
CA ALA A 10 23.38 7.12 -23.30
C ALA A 10 22.48 7.46 -22.09
N ILE A 11 21.44 6.66 -21.82
CA ILE A 11 20.59 6.83 -20.64
C ILE A 11 21.38 6.48 -19.38
N ILE A 12 22.12 5.36 -19.39
CA ILE A 12 22.96 4.94 -18.27
C ILE A 12 23.99 6.00 -17.92
N GLU A 13 24.69 6.54 -18.92
CA GLU A 13 25.69 7.60 -18.74
C GLU A 13 25.07 8.87 -18.16
N SER A 14 23.90 9.29 -18.67
CA SER A 14 23.18 10.45 -18.15
C SER A 14 22.75 10.26 -16.70
N MET A 15 22.16 9.11 -16.37
CA MET A 15 21.73 8.80 -14.99
C MET A 15 22.92 8.67 -14.05
N SER A 16 24.02 8.09 -14.51
CA SER A 16 25.26 7.99 -13.74
C SER A 16 25.91 9.35 -13.48
N SER A 17 25.78 10.29 -14.43
CA SER A 17 26.21 11.67 -14.23
C SER A 17 25.39 12.41 -13.18
N ILE A 18 24.08 12.12 -13.10
CA ILE A 18 23.15 12.77 -12.14
C ILE A 18 23.30 12.17 -10.74
N CYS A 19 23.21 10.86 -10.61
CA CYS A 19 23.12 10.18 -9.31
C CYS A 19 24.43 9.58 -8.80
N GLY A 20 25.45 9.48 -9.67
CA GLY A 20 26.64 8.65 -9.44
C GLY A 20 26.43 7.19 -9.91
N THR A 21 27.50 6.57 -10.38
CA THR A 21 27.49 5.20 -10.95
C THR A 21 26.96 4.15 -9.97
N ASP A 22 27.30 4.28 -8.68
CA ASP A 22 26.89 3.34 -7.62
C ASP A 22 25.38 3.36 -7.33
N HIS A 23 24.65 4.32 -7.89
CA HIS A 23 23.22 4.53 -7.69
C HIS A 23 22.39 4.31 -8.94
N VAL A 24 22.98 3.69 -9.95
CA VAL A 24 22.32 3.30 -11.20
C VAL A 24 22.49 1.79 -11.39
N THR A 25 21.39 1.07 -11.41
CA THR A 25 21.34 -0.39 -11.53
C THR A 25 20.60 -0.78 -12.80
N VAL A 26 21.17 -1.66 -13.61
CA VAL A 26 20.50 -2.18 -14.80
C VAL A 26 19.47 -3.25 -14.46
N SER A 27 18.48 -3.44 -15.30
CA SER A 27 17.30 -4.29 -15.05
C SER A 27 17.61 -5.71 -14.60
N GLU A 28 18.69 -6.30 -15.09
CA GLU A 28 19.05 -7.70 -14.78
C GLU A 28 19.39 -7.92 -13.30
N GLU A 29 19.84 -6.87 -12.62
CA GLU A 29 20.23 -6.88 -11.21
C GLU A 29 19.11 -6.46 -10.24
N VAL A 30 17.94 -6.00 -10.78
CA VAL A 30 16.83 -5.49 -9.98
C VAL A 30 15.92 -6.62 -9.51
N SER A 31 16.42 -7.51 -8.65
CA SER A 31 15.64 -8.65 -8.12
C SER A 31 14.78 -8.32 -6.88
N ASP A 32 15.15 -7.27 -6.12
CA ASP A 32 14.66 -7.08 -4.75
C ASP A 32 13.38 -6.23 -4.61
N TYR A 33 12.87 -5.68 -5.71
CA TYR A 33 11.80 -4.68 -5.69
C TYR A 33 10.43 -5.21 -6.11
N GLY A 34 10.17 -6.51 -6.09
CA GLY A 34 8.85 -7.07 -6.37
C GLY A 34 8.37 -6.88 -7.81
N PHE A 35 9.27 -6.55 -8.75
CA PHE A 35 8.94 -6.52 -10.16
C PHE A 35 8.74 -7.94 -10.70
N MET A 36 7.68 -8.15 -11.46
CA MET A 36 7.51 -9.39 -12.23
C MET A 36 8.59 -9.47 -13.30
N GLN A 37 9.12 -10.68 -13.60
CA GLN A 37 10.17 -10.86 -14.61
C GLN A 37 9.84 -10.25 -15.98
N GLN A 38 8.55 -10.20 -16.32
CA GLN A 38 8.05 -9.71 -17.60
C GLN A 38 7.84 -8.18 -17.65
N HIS A 39 7.99 -7.47 -16.50
CA HIS A 39 7.61 -6.06 -16.35
C HIS A 39 8.67 -5.30 -15.57
N ARG A 40 9.93 -5.38 -16.00
CA ARG A 40 11.05 -4.68 -15.35
C ARG A 40 11.35 -3.36 -16.05
N PRO A 41 11.63 -2.28 -15.29
CA PRO A 41 12.20 -1.06 -15.87
C PRO A 41 13.58 -1.37 -16.43
N GLN A 42 14.06 -0.59 -17.40
CA GLN A 42 15.42 -0.75 -17.94
C GLN A 42 16.49 -0.41 -16.91
N LEU A 43 16.20 0.62 -16.11
CA LEU A 43 17.12 1.11 -15.08
C LEU A 43 16.37 1.36 -13.78
N LEU A 44 17.06 1.12 -12.67
CA LEU A 44 16.71 1.61 -11.36
C LEU A 44 17.75 2.68 -10.99
N VAL A 45 17.27 3.88 -10.68
CA VAL A 45 18.09 4.97 -10.18
C VAL A 45 17.69 5.35 -8.76
N SER A 46 18.68 5.63 -7.91
CA SER A 46 18.46 5.95 -6.51
C SER A 46 18.99 7.36 -6.20
N PRO A 47 18.26 8.42 -6.51
CA PRO A 47 18.67 9.80 -6.23
C PRO A 47 18.79 10.05 -4.73
N GLY A 48 19.79 10.84 -4.33
CA GLY A 48 20.06 11.23 -2.95
C GLY A 48 19.53 12.63 -2.58
N SER A 49 19.07 13.38 -3.56
CA SER A 49 18.55 14.74 -3.35
C SER A 49 17.33 15.04 -4.22
N VAL A 50 16.65 16.13 -3.89
CA VAL A 50 15.50 16.63 -4.67
C VAL A 50 15.97 17.15 -6.03
N GLU A 51 17.13 17.76 -6.07
CA GLU A 51 17.76 18.32 -7.27
C GLU A 51 18.06 17.20 -8.27
N GLU A 52 18.61 16.07 -7.83
CA GLU A 52 18.81 14.90 -8.68
C GLU A 52 17.49 14.37 -9.27
N ILE A 53 16.41 14.32 -8.47
CA ILE A 53 15.08 13.93 -8.98
C ILE A 53 14.59 14.91 -10.02
N GLN A 54 14.80 16.22 -9.82
CA GLN A 54 14.39 17.25 -10.79
C GLN A 54 15.14 17.07 -12.13
N GLU A 55 16.43 16.76 -12.08
CA GLU A 55 17.24 16.52 -13.27
C GLU A 55 16.80 15.26 -14.01
N ILE A 56 16.54 14.15 -13.27
CA ILE A 56 16.01 12.91 -13.85
C ILE A 56 14.68 13.17 -14.57
N VAL A 57 13.76 13.89 -13.93
CA VAL A 57 12.45 14.19 -14.52
C VAL A 57 12.59 15.06 -15.77
N ARG A 58 13.45 16.09 -15.74
CA ARG A 58 13.70 16.93 -16.91
C ARG A 58 14.31 16.14 -18.08
N PHE A 59 15.28 15.28 -17.78
CA PHE A 59 15.86 14.37 -18.77
C PHE A 59 14.78 13.46 -19.39
N ALA A 60 13.98 12.82 -18.56
CA ALA A 60 12.92 11.91 -19.00
C ALA A 60 11.89 12.62 -19.88
N THR A 61 11.48 13.84 -19.48
CA THR A 61 10.55 14.67 -20.27
C THR A 61 11.15 15.05 -21.62
N ALA A 62 12.42 15.44 -21.68
CA ALA A 62 13.09 15.82 -22.90
C ALA A 62 13.33 14.63 -23.86
N SER A 63 13.55 13.44 -23.30
CA SER A 63 13.88 12.22 -24.05
C SER A 63 12.67 11.34 -24.33
N GLY A 64 11.48 11.64 -23.75
CA GLY A 64 10.29 10.79 -23.84
C GLY A 64 10.45 9.43 -23.14
N VAL A 65 11.34 9.33 -22.14
CA VAL A 65 11.58 8.09 -21.40
C VAL A 65 10.61 8.00 -20.22
N PRO A 66 9.82 6.92 -20.13
CA PRO A 66 8.88 6.75 -19.01
C PRO A 66 9.56 6.62 -17.66
N LEU A 67 8.94 7.18 -16.62
CA LEU A 67 9.36 7.09 -15.24
C LEU A 67 8.37 6.31 -14.38
N ILE A 68 8.89 5.59 -13.38
CA ILE A 68 8.10 5.03 -12.28
C ILE A 68 8.67 5.52 -10.97
N ALA A 69 7.83 6.14 -10.14
CA ALA A 69 8.19 6.44 -8.77
C ALA A 69 8.19 5.15 -7.93
N LEU A 70 9.27 4.90 -7.22
CA LEU A 70 9.46 3.71 -6.40
C LEU A 70 9.89 4.09 -4.99
N GLY A 71 9.24 3.53 -3.98
CA GLY A 71 9.71 3.53 -2.60
C GLY A 71 10.38 2.20 -2.27
N GLY A 72 9.77 1.43 -1.37
CA GLY A 72 10.23 0.09 -1.01
C GLY A 72 9.89 -1.02 -2.02
N GLY A 73 9.11 -0.75 -3.05
CA GLY A 73 8.69 -1.75 -4.04
C GLY A 73 7.65 -2.76 -3.53
N THR A 74 7.19 -2.61 -2.30
CA THR A 74 6.33 -3.60 -1.62
C THR A 74 4.95 -3.78 -2.26
N ARG A 75 4.51 -2.80 -3.07
CA ARG A 75 3.19 -2.81 -3.72
C ARG A 75 3.26 -2.57 -5.23
N ILE A 76 4.43 -2.47 -5.78
CA ILE A 76 4.62 -2.09 -7.18
C ILE A 76 3.99 -3.09 -8.16
N ALA A 77 3.97 -4.37 -7.80
CA ALA A 77 3.33 -5.42 -8.60
C ALA A 77 1.83 -5.19 -8.83
N GLN A 78 1.15 -4.45 -7.95
CA GLN A 78 -0.27 -4.13 -8.08
C GLN A 78 -0.56 -3.09 -9.18
N VAL A 79 0.45 -2.35 -9.61
CA VAL A 79 0.29 -1.18 -10.48
C VAL A 79 0.97 -1.36 -11.82
N LEU A 80 2.01 -2.19 -11.87
CA LEU A 80 2.76 -2.43 -13.08
C LEU A 80 2.00 -3.41 -13.99
N GLY A 81 1.11 -2.86 -14.81
CA GLY A 81 0.83 -3.43 -16.10
C GLY A 81 2.12 -3.51 -16.93
N ARG A 82 2.07 -4.02 -18.12
CA ARG A 82 3.17 -4.30 -19.05
C ARG A 82 4.13 -3.12 -19.26
N MET A 83 5.06 -2.86 -18.32
CA MET A 83 6.11 -1.88 -18.51
C MET A 83 7.43 -2.57 -18.82
N ASN A 84 7.81 -2.56 -20.08
CA ASN A 84 9.05 -3.16 -20.57
C ASN A 84 10.17 -2.14 -20.79
N HIS A 85 9.93 -0.87 -20.51
CA HIS A 85 10.85 0.25 -20.79
C HIS A 85 10.74 1.30 -19.70
N GLY A 86 11.79 2.11 -19.53
CA GLY A 86 11.79 3.28 -18.68
C GLY A 86 12.67 3.16 -17.43
N ILE A 87 12.62 4.16 -16.60
CA ILE A 87 13.47 4.32 -15.42
C ILE A 87 12.61 4.25 -14.15
N ALA A 88 12.96 3.36 -13.23
CA ALA A 88 12.42 3.38 -11.87
C ALA A 88 13.25 4.33 -11.01
N VAL A 89 12.60 5.32 -10.39
CA VAL A 89 13.21 6.31 -9.51
C VAL A 89 12.93 5.94 -8.07
N CYS A 90 13.95 5.39 -7.39
CA CYS A 90 13.85 4.90 -6.02
C CYS A 90 14.17 6.00 -5.01
N THR A 91 13.20 6.39 -4.20
CA THR A 91 13.32 7.47 -3.24
C THR A 91 13.92 7.05 -1.88
N ARG A 92 14.41 5.83 -1.73
CA ARG A 92 14.90 5.29 -0.44
C ARG A 92 16.00 6.12 0.21
N ARG A 93 16.83 6.82 -0.57
CA ARG A 93 17.90 7.68 -0.05
C ARG A 93 17.38 9.01 0.51
N LEU A 94 16.12 9.36 0.26
CA LEU A 94 15.47 10.50 0.88
C LEU A 94 14.84 10.09 2.23
N ASP A 95 15.62 9.65 3.18
CA ASP A 95 15.18 9.00 4.42
C ASP A 95 15.33 9.87 5.68
N ARG A 96 15.75 11.12 5.53
CA ARG A 96 16.01 12.01 6.66
C ARG A 96 14.71 12.48 7.31
N ILE A 97 14.61 12.31 8.63
CA ILE A 97 13.62 13.02 9.46
C ILE A 97 14.14 14.44 9.67
N SER A 98 13.46 15.42 9.08
CA SER A 98 13.91 16.83 9.09
C SER A 98 13.32 17.64 10.21
N GLU A 99 12.11 17.30 10.68
CA GLU A 99 11.41 18.01 11.75
C GLU A 99 10.62 17.03 12.60
N PHE A 100 10.70 17.19 13.91
CA PHE A 100 9.86 16.46 14.86
C PHE A 100 9.42 17.42 15.97
N GLU A 101 8.14 17.66 16.06
CA GLU A 101 7.53 18.61 17.02
C GLU A 101 6.45 17.89 17.85
N PRO A 102 6.84 17.17 18.92
CA PRO A 102 5.90 16.40 19.74
C PRO A 102 4.75 17.26 20.31
N GLY A 103 5.03 18.50 20.70
CA GLY A 103 4.01 19.44 21.22
C GLY A 103 2.94 19.82 20.19
N ASN A 104 3.28 19.80 18.91
CA ASN A 104 2.37 20.07 17.80
C ASN A 104 1.83 18.80 17.15
N LEU A 105 2.20 17.62 17.67
CA LEU A 105 1.83 16.32 17.12
C LEU A 105 2.17 16.20 15.63
N SER A 106 3.35 16.69 15.23
CA SER A 106 3.76 16.69 13.82
C SER A 106 5.18 16.20 13.63
N LEU A 107 5.40 15.56 12.46
CA LEU A 107 6.68 15.04 12.03
C LEU A 107 6.82 15.24 10.54
N ARG A 108 7.99 15.73 10.08
CA ARG A 108 8.34 15.81 8.67
C ARG A 108 9.54 14.95 8.36
N CYS A 109 9.40 14.13 7.34
CA CYS A 109 10.46 13.23 6.89
C CYS A 109 10.48 13.09 5.37
N GLY A 110 11.60 12.61 4.84
CA GLY A 110 11.76 12.26 3.45
C GLY A 110 10.88 11.08 3.06
N SER A 111 10.54 10.98 1.79
CA SER A 111 9.64 9.93 1.27
C SER A 111 10.22 8.52 1.38
N GLY A 112 11.55 8.40 1.47
CA GLY A 112 12.28 7.14 1.65
C GLY A 112 12.34 6.65 3.09
N THR A 113 11.92 7.46 4.09
CA THR A 113 11.94 7.08 5.50
C THR A 113 11.11 5.82 5.72
N LEU A 114 11.65 4.88 6.51
CA LEU A 114 10.93 3.69 6.92
C LEU A 114 9.98 4.00 8.08
N PRO A 115 8.76 3.47 8.11
CA PRO A 115 7.85 3.59 9.25
C PRO A 115 8.46 3.15 10.58
N ALA A 116 9.37 2.18 10.56
CA ALA A 116 10.09 1.72 11.73
C ALA A 116 10.94 2.83 12.38
N ALA A 117 11.65 3.63 11.57
CA ALA A 117 12.43 4.77 12.08
C ALA A 117 11.53 5.88 12.70
N VAL A 118 10.36 6.10 12.09
CA VAL A 118 9.37 7.02 12.67
C VAL A 118 8.85 6.50 14.00
N ARG A 119 8.54 5.21 14.08
CA ARG A 119 8.05 4.56 15.31
C ARG A 119 9.07 4.63 16.42
N GLU A 120 10.33 4.32 16.14
CA GLU A 120 11.42 4.43 17.13
C GLU A 120 11.48 5.83 17.73
N LEU A 121 11.50 6.87 16.90
CA LEU A 121 11.53 8.25 17.35
C LEU A 121 10.29 8.65 18.15
N THR A 122 9.10 8.24 17.74
CA THR A 122 7.85 8.72 18.35
C THR A 122 7.49 7.98 19.63
N THR A 123 8.01 6.75 19.82
CA THR A 123 7.73 5.92 21.01
C THR A 123 8.15 6.58 22.32
N ASP A 124 9.35 7.18 22.37
CA ASP A 124 9.87 7.85 23.57
C ASP A 124 9.04 9.07 23.98
N HIS A 125 8.22 9.58 23.07
CA HIS A 125 7.32 10.71 23.30
C HIS A 125 5.86 10.29 23.52
N ASN A 126 5.59 9.00 23.67
CA ASN A 126 4.24 8.43 23.78
C ASN A 126 3.33 8.81 22.60
N LEU A 127 3.90 8.91 21.41
CA LEU A 127 3.23 9.22 20.17
C LEU A 127 3.32 8.05 19.18
N GLN A 128 2.43 8.07 18.19
CA GLN A 128 2.44 7.10 17.09
C GLN A 128 2.09 7.79 15.77
N LEU A 129 2.64 7.25 14.68
CA LEU A 129 2.13 7.46 13.35
C LEU A 129 1.09 6.37 13.08
N ALA A 130 -0.18 6.77 12.84
CA ALA A 130 -1.28 5.82 12.64
C ALA A 130 -1.14 4.98 11.35
N ILE A 131 -0.26 5.38 10.46
CA ILE A 131 0.10 4.63 9.26
C ILE A 131 0.88 3.38 9.68
N PHE A 132 0.44 2.26 9.16
CA PHE A 132 1.04 0.98 9.45
C PHE A 132 1.60 0.33 8.18
N ALA A 133 2.90 0.06 8.16
CA ALA A 133 3.54 -0.59 7.03
C ALA A 133 3.56 -2.12 7.22
N ASP A 134 3.06 -2.84 6.25
CA ASP A 134 3.03 -4.31 6.28
C ASP A 134 4.39 -4.97 6.01
N PHE A 135 5.37 -4.20 5.52
CA PHE A 135 6.62 -4.75 5.00
C PHE A 135 7.82 -3.97 5.53
N ASP A 136 8.89 -4.67 5.85
CA ASP A 136 10.12 -4.08 6.41
C ASP A 136 10.76 -3.02 5.53
N HIS A 137 10.49 -3.06 4.22
CA HIS A 137 11.06 -2.15 3.24
C HIS A 137 10.07 -1.09 2.74
N SER A 138 8.84 -1.07 3.27
CA SER A 138 7.86 -0.04 2.91
C SER A 138 8.39 1.33 3.32
N THR A 139 8.18 2.33 2.47
CA THR A 139 8.56 3.72 2.77
C THR A 139 7.31 4.56 2.99
N VAL A 140 7.44 5.61 3.79
CA VAL A 140 6.31 6.52 4.07
C VAL A 140 5.76 7.16 2.79
N GLY A 141 6.64 7.53 1.84
CA GLY A 141 6.23 8.07 0.55
C GLY A 141 5.46 7.06 -0.30
N GLY A 142 5.93 5.80 -0.35
CA GLY A 142 5.24 4.71 -1.06
C GLY A 142 3.88 4.40 -0.43
N GLN A 143 3.78 4.47 0.90
CA GLN A 143 2.55 4.25 1.62
C GLN A 143 1.52 5.35 1.36
N VAL A 144 1.93 6.62 1.38
CA VAL A 144 1.07 7.74 1.00
C VAL A 144 0.67 7.66 -0.47
N ALA A 145 1.63 7.39 -1.38
CA ALA A 145 1.35 7.26 -2.80
C ALA A 145 0.32 6.17 -3.12
N SER A 146 0.31 5.06 -2.37
CA SER A 146 -0.67 3.96 -2.53
C SER A 146 -1.92 4.12 -1.67
N ASP A 147 -1.97 5.14 -0.81
CA ASP A 147 -2.99 5.36 0.24
C ASP A 147 -3.24 4.12 1.11
N PHE A 148 -2.15 3.39 1.37
CA PHE A 148 -2.21 2.17 2.14
C PHE A 148 -2.19 2.47 3.64
N SER A 149 -3.07 1.85 4.39
CA SER A 149 -3.27 2.12 5.83
C SER A 149 -3.04 0.92 6.72
N GLY A 150 -2.70 -0.22 6.14
CA GLY A 150 -2.55 -1.46 6.90
C GLY A 150 -3.87 -1.97 7.48
N TRP A 151 -3.75 -2.81 8.48
CA TRP A 151 -4.85 -3.53 9.10
C TRP A 151 -5.67 -2.70 10.11
N LYS A 152 -5.15 -1.57 10.57
CA LYS A 152 -5.86 -0.65 11.48
C LYS A 152 -6.73 0.39 10.72
N ARG A 153 -6.99 0.16 9.42
CA ARG A 153 -7.73 1.08 8.55
C ARG A 153 -9.12 1.43 9.09
N TYR A 154 -9.79 0.48 9.71
CA TYR A 154 -11.14 0.71 10.23
C TYR A 154 -11.18 1.82 11.28
N ARG A 155 -10.22 1.81 12.19
CA ARG A 155 -10.15 2.80 13.27
C ARG A 155 -9.49 4.11 12.83
N TYR A 156 -8.40 4.01 12.09
CA TYR A 156 -7.56 5.17 11.79
C TYR A 156 -7.77 5.75 10.39
N GLY A 157 -8.52 5.12 9.52
CA GLY A 157 -8.73 5.61 8.17
C GLY A 157 -7.54 5.36 7.24
N ALA A 158 -7.44 6.19 6.23
CA ALA A 158 -6.43 6.08 5.19
C ALA A 158 -5.14 6.84 5.56
N SER A 159 -4.02 6.46 4.96
CA SER A 159 -2.74 7.13 5.20
C SER A 159 -2.78 8.62 4.82
N GLY A 160 -3.52 8.95 3.77
CA GLY A 160 -3.72 10.33 3.33
C GLY A 160 -4.43 11.22 4.35
N ASP A 161 -5.21 10.66 5.30
CA ASP A 161 -5.91 11.42 6.34
C ASP A 161 -4.94 11.99 7.40
N TYR A 162 -3.71 11.47 7.44
CA TYR A 162 -2.66 11.91 8.36
C TYR A 162 -1.62 12.82 7.71
N VAL A 163 -1.73 13.09 6.42
CA VAL A 163 -0.81 13.96 5.70
C VAL A 163 -1.25 15.41 5.86
N LEU A 164 -0.48 16.19 6.60
CA LEU A 164 -0.67 17.64 6.76
C LEU A 164 -0.13 18.43 5.58
N GLY A 165 0.90 17.91 4.95
CA GLY A 165 1.53 18.48 3.77
C GLY A 165 2.55 17.55 3.17
N LEU A 166 2.91 17.79 1.92
CA LEU A 166 3.94 17.04 1.23
C LEU A 166 4.70 17.91 0.24
N SER A 167 5.88 17.46 -0.15
CA SER A 167 6.63 18.03 -1.25
C SER A 167 6.84 16.94 -2.31
N PHE A 168 6.86 17.35 -3.56
CA PHE A 168 7.04 16.44 -4.69
C PHE A 168 7.72 17.14 -5.86
N VAL A 169 8.32 16.38 -6.76
CA VAL A 169 8.76 16.85 -8.06
C VAL A 169 7.67 16.51 -9.08
N SER A 170 7.11 17.55 -9.70
CA SER A 170 6.07 17.42 -10.72
C SER A 170 6.66 16.93 -12.05
N THR A 171 5.81 16.54 -12.96
CA THR A 171 6.18 15.99 -14.29
C THR A 171 6.98 16.95 -15.17
N ASP A 172 6.96 18.24 -14.87
CA ASP A 172 7.79 19.27 -15.52
C ASP A 172 9.12 19.56 -14.78
N GLY A 173 9.48 18.73 -13.79
CA GLY A 173 10.73 18.83 -13.02
C GLY A 173 10.77 19.98 -12.02
N LYS A 174 9.62 20.54 -11.62
CA LYS A 174 9.55 21.56 -10.58
C LYS A 174 9.35 20.92 -9.22
N HIS A 175 10.08 21.41 -8.22
CA HIS A 175 9.82 21.04 -6.81
C HIS A 175 8.66 21.88 -6.27
N VAL A 176 7.60 21.21 -5.84
CA VAL A 176 6.37 21.82 -5.34
C VAL A 176 6.12 21.35 -3.92
N SER A 177 5.74 22.27 -3.04
CA SER A 177 5.31 21.97 -1.67
C SER A 177 3.86 22.38 -1.51
N THR A 178 3.07 21.51 -0.87
CA THR A 178 1.65 21.72 -0.61
C THR A 178 1.31 21.40 0.83
N GLY A 179 0.25 22.02 1.35
CA GLY A 179 -0.12 21.88 2.74
C GLY A 179 0.79 22.71 3.68
N GLY A 180 0.79 22.39 4.95
CA GLY A 180 1.57 23.10 5.96
C GLY A 180 1.68 22.30 7.25
N LYS A 181 2.29 22.89 8.28
CA LYS A 181 2.40 22.31 9.63
C LYS A 181 1.09 22.37 10.43
N THR A 182 0.08 23.06 9.94
CA THR A 182 -1.17 23.28 10.65
C THR A 182 -2.36 22.68 9.90
N VAL A 183 -3.31 22.15 10.65
CA VAL A 183 -4.53 21.47 10.14
C VAL A 183 -5.41 22.40 9.27
N LYS A 184 -5.16 23.68 9.25
CA LYS A 184 -5.99 24.70 8.59
C LYS A 184 -5.22 25.45 7.50
N ASN A 185 -4.94 24.78 6.39
CA ASN A 185 -4.44 25.44 5.18
C ASN A 185 -5.46 25.27 4.05
N VAL A 186 -6.31 26.27 3.85
CA VAL A 186 -7.46 26.22 2.90
C VAL A 186 -7.23 27.04 1.63
N SER A 187 -6.01 27.49 1.34
CA SER A 187 -5.74 28.25 0.13
C SER A 187 -5.16 27.38 -0.98
N GLY A 188 -5.90 27.17 -2.05
CA GLY A 188 -5.49 26.43 -3.24
C GLY A 188 -6.13 25.06 -3.39
N TYR A 189 -5.74 24.35 -4.44
CA TYR A 189 -6.15 22.97 -4.68
C TYR A 189 -5.45 22.04 -3.69
N ASP A 190 -6.18 21.05 -3.17
CA ASP A 190 -5.66 20.07 -2.23
C ASP A 190 -4.81 19.00 -2.97
N PHE A 191 -3.60 19.37 -3.35
CA PHE A 191 -2.63 18.46 -3.96
C PHE A 191 -2.23 17.33 -3.00
N THR A 192 -2.35 17.54 -1.71
CA THR A 192 -2.06 16.50 -0.70
C THR A 192 -2.97 15.30 -0.91
N ARG A 193 -4.26 15.54 -1.07
CA ARG A 193 -5.24 14.49 -1.39
C ARG A 193 -5.09 13.93 -2.80
N LEU A 194 -4.71 14.76 -3.76
CA LEU A 194 -4.49 14.30 -5.12
C LEU A 194 -3.31 13.32 -5.23
N LEU A 195 -2.24 13.57 -4.48
CA LEU A 195 -1.04 12.75 -4.49
C LEU A 195 -1.16 11.50 -3.61
N SER A 196 -1.99 11.55 -2.55
CA SER A 196 -2.34 10.37 -1.77
C SER A 196 -3.19 9.42 -2.62
N GLY A 197 -2.73 8.19 -2.79
CA GLY A 197 -3.38 7.21 -3.65
C GLY A 197 -3.14 7.41 -5.16
N SER A 198 -2.24 8.33 -5.55
CA SER A 198 -1.92 8.59 -6.96
C SER A 198 -0.97 7.57 -7.59
N TRP A 199 -0.31 6.77 -6.78
CA TRP A 199 0.71 5.81 -7.20
C TRP A 199 1.89 6.44 -7.95
N GLY A 200 2.21 7.71 -7.65
CA GLY A 200 3.27 8.47 -8.31
C GLY A 200 2.91 9.04 -9.69
N ARG A 201 1.64 8.96 -10.09
CA ARG A 201 1.17 9.36 -11.41
C ARG A 201 1.29 10.85 -11.71
N PHE A 202 1.28 11.68 -10.69
CA PHE A 202 1.31 13.15 -10.81
C PHE A 202 2.63 13.76 -10.36
N GLY A 203 3.63 12.93 -10.06
CA GLY A 203 4.95 13.34 -9.64
C GLY A 203 5.56 12.43 -8.58
N ILE A 204 6.80 12.69 -8.23
CA ILE A 204 7.59 11.90 -7.29
C ILE A 204 7.57 12.60 -5.93
N ILE A 205 6.93 11.99 -4.92
CA ILE A 205 6.91 12.52 -3.55
C ILE A 205 8.32 12.50 -2.98
N THR A 206 8.76 13.64 -2.43
CA THR A 206 10.11 13.81 -1.86
C THR A 206 10.12 13.93 -0.35
N SER A 207 9.09 14.53 0.24
CA SER A 207 8.92 14.58 1.70
C SER A 207 7.46 14.62 2.09
N VAL A 208 7.15 14.18 3.32
CA VAL A 208 5.79 14.18 3.88
C VAL A 208 5.82 14.76 5.29
N THR A 209 4.83 15.58 5.60
CA THR A 209 4.55 16.06 6.95
C THR A 209 3.32 15.34 7.48
N PHE A 210 3.47 14.60 8.57
CA PHE A 210 2.42 13.81 9.18
C PHE A 210 1.87 14.44 10.44
N LYS A 211 0.58 14.21 10.68
CA LYS A 211 -0.05 14.34 11.99
C LYS A 211 0.23 13.07 12.78
N LEU A 212 0.72 13.24 14.00
CA LEU A 212 0.89 12.17 14.98
C LEU A 212 -0.33 12.06 15.89
N LEU A 213 -0.49 10.90 16.51
CA LEU A 213 -1.49 10.65 17.53
C LEU A 213 -0.82 10.21 18.84
N PRO A 214 -1.45 10.44 20.00
CA PRO A 214 -1.06 9.78 21.23
C PRO A 214 -1.14 8.23 21.05
N ARG A 215 -0.23 7.52 21.69
CA ARG A 215 -0.32 6.04 21.73
C ARG A 215 -1.48 5.62 22.63
N PRO A 216 -2.18 4.53 22.31
CA PRO A 216 -3.15 3.93 23.22
C PRO A 216 -2.43 3.40 24.46
N GLU A 217 -3.09 3.48 25.63
CA GLU A 217 -2.56 2.94 26.87
C GLU A 217 -2.41 1.42 26.82
N LYS A 218 -3.36 0.76 26.14
CA LYS A 218 -3.42 -0.68 25.99
C LYS A 218 -3.81 -1.08 24.60
N GLU A 219 -3.08 -2.07 24.08
CA GLU A 219 -3.46 -2.81 22.89
C GLU A 219 -3.63 -4.29 23.27
N LEU A 220 -4.71 -4.90 22.81
CA LEU A 220 -5.01 -6.30 23.03
C LEU A 220 -5.28 -6.96 21.69
N LEU A 221 -4.56 -8.04 21.44
CA LEU A 221 -4.79 -8.93 20.32
C LEU A 221 -5.46 -10.21 20.83
N ALA A 222 -6.63 -10.53 20.27
CA ALA A 222 -7.28 -11.81 20.50
C ALA A 222 -7.23 -12.63 19.23
N VAL A 223 -6.73 -13.86 19.30
CA VAL A 223 -6.47 -14.72 18.15
C VAL A 223 -7.10 -16.09 18.37
N LYS A 224 -7.82 -16.58 17.36
CA LYS A 224 -8.39 -17.93 17.35
C LYS A 224 -8.17 -18.60 16.00
N ASP A 225 -7.73 -19.86 16.03
CA ASP A 225 -7.56 -20.67 14.85
C ASP A 225 -8.84 -21.50 14.58
N PHE A 226 -9.18 -21.66 13.30
CA PHE A 226 -10.35 -22.37 12.82
C PHE A 226 -9.95 -23.37 11.74
N SER A 227 -10.72 -24.46 11.63
CA SER A 227 -10.63 -25.41 10.52
C SER A 227 -11.61 -25.10 9.38
N ASP A 228 -12.57 -24.21 9.61
CA ASP A 228 -13.63 -23.86 8.68
C ASP A 228 -13.78 -22.32 8.58
N ALA A 229 -13.84 -21.82 7.33
CA ALA A 229 -13.92 -20.39 7.07
C ALA A 229 -15.31 -19.80 7.34
N GLU A 230 -16.36 -20.63 7.26
CA GLU A 230 -17.73 -20.20 7.53
C GLU A 230 -17.91 -19.96 9.02
N GLU A 231 -17.47 -20.91 9.85
CA GLU A 231 -17.48 -20.77 11.32
C GLU A 231 -16.68 -19.54 11.77
N ALA A 232 -15.49 -19.34 11.19
CA ALA A 232 -14.66 -18.19 11.49
C ALA A 232 -15.30 -16.86 11.08
N LEU A 233 -15.96 -16.81 9.91
CA LEU A 233 -16.67 -15.62 9.42
C LEU A 233 -17.90 -15.32 10.31
N GLU A 234 -18.68 -16.34 10.68
CA GLU A 234 -19.85 -16.18 11.57
C GLU A 234 -19.42 -15.63 12.93
N GLU A 235 -18.37 -16.18 13.52
CA GLU A 235 -17.85 -15.69 14.81
C GLU A 235 -17.31 -14.25 14.68
N GLY A 236 -16.63 -13.91 13.57
CA GLY A 236 -16.17 -12.55 13.32
C GLY A 236 -17.30 -11.54 13.17
N VAL A 237 -18.38 -11.89 12.48
CA VAL A 237 -19.58 -11.05 12.35
C VAL A 237 -20.28 -10.88 13.71
N ASP A 238 -20.37 -11.94 14.51
CA ASP A 238 -20.93 -11.89 15.87
C ASP A 238 -20.12 -10.95 16.78
N ILE A 239 -18.80 -11.06 16.75
CA ILE A 239 -17.89 -10.16 17.46
C ILE A 239 -18.14 -8.71 17.07
N LEU A 240 -18.17 -8.41 15.76
CA LEU A 240 -18.40 -7.04 15.28
C LEU A 240 -19.77 -6.49 15.69
N SER A 241 -20.75 -7.34 15.93
CA SER A 241 -22.05 -6.92 16.46
C SER A 241 -22.00 -6.48 17.93
N LYS A 242 -21.02 -6.98 18.70
CA LYS A 242 -20.86 -6.77 20.14
C LYS A 242 -19.85 -5.68 20.50
N VAL A 243 -18.87 -5.44 19.63
CA VAL A 243 -17.79 -4.44 19.86
C VAL A 243 -18.16 -3.12 19.18
N ALA A 244 -18.15 -2.05 19.96
CA ALA A 244 -18.55 -0.75 19.43
C ALA A 244 -17.49 -0.11 18.51
N ASP A 245 -16.22 -0.33 18.81
CA ASP A 245 -15.09 0.34 18.11
C ASP A 245 -13.84 -0.55 18.13
N PRO A 246 -13.82 -1.66 17.36
CA PRO A 246 -12.62 -2.47 17.22
C PRO A 246 -11.56 -1.68 16.46
N CYS A 247 -10.30 -1.96 16.73
CA CYS A 247 -9.21 -1.46 15.92
C CYS A 247 -9.20 -2.15 14.55
N SER A 248 -9.34 -3.47 14.58
CA SER A 248 -9.56 -4.31 13.42
C SER A 248 -10.17 -5.66 13.80
N CYS A 249 -10.76 -6.34 12.82
CA CYS A 249 -11.18 -7.73 12.92
C CYS A 249 -10.89 -8.41 11.58
N ASN A 250 -9.85 -9.24 11.54
CA ASN A 250 -9.33 -9.82 10.30
C ASN A 250 -9.51 -11.33 10.27
N LEU A 251 -10.01 -11.83 9.17
CA LEU A 251 -10.07 -13.26 8.86
C LEU A 251 -8.94 -13.57 7.86
N ILE A 252 -7.97 -14.36 8.28
CA ILE A 252 -6.76 -14.66 7.52
C ILE A 252 -6.76 -16.13 7.14
N GLY A 253 -6.60 -16.43 5.85
CA GLY A 253 -6.40 -17.77 5.33
C GLY A 253 -5.01 -17.90 4.68
N ASP A 254 -4.28 -18.96 5.06
CA ASP A 254 -2.99 -19.28 4.47
C ASP A 254 -3.08 -20.55 3.63
N ARG A 255 -2.70 -20.45 2.35
CA ARG A 255 -2.69 -21.56 1.40
C ARG A 255 -1.78 -22.72 1.80
N LYS A 256 -0.68 -22.41 2.53
CA LYS A 256 0.36 -23.41 2.84
C LYS A 256 -0.04 -24.34 3.99
N HIS A 257 -0.82 -23.83 4.92
CA HIS A 257 -1.11 -24.54 6.18
C HIS A 257 -2.58 -24.92 6.33
N ALA A 258 -3.45 -24.53 5.39
CA ALA A 258 -4.91 -24.66 5.52
C ALA A 258 -5.47 -24.08 6.82
N ASP A 259 -4.68 -23.21 7.49
CA ASP A 259 -5.03 -22.59 8.74
C ASP A 259 -5.84 -21.33 8.47
N ILE A 260 -7.00 -21.25 9.10
CA ILE A 260 -7.86 -20.09 9.07
C ILE A 260 -7.80 -19.46 10.46
N ARG A 261 -7.60 -18.15 10.49
CA ARG A 261 -7.38 -17.43 11.73
C ARG A 261 -8.21 -16.18 11.80
N LEU A 262 -8.92 -16.02 12.91
CA LEU A 262 -9.62 -14.77 13.24
C LEU A 262 -8.79 -13.99 14.24
N VAL A 263 -8.51 -12.72 13.90
CA VAL A 263 -7.67 -11.81 14.67
C VAL A 263 -8.48 -10.56 14.98
N LEU A 264 -8.73 -10.32 16.26
CA LEU A 264 -9.37 -9.11 16.75
C LEU A 264 -8.34 -8.23 17.45
N CYS A 265 -8.28 -6.95 17.08
CA CYS A 265 -7.49 -5.97 17.80
C CYS A 265 -8.39 -4.96 18.50
N LEU A 266 -8.14 -4.75 19.77
CA LEU A 266 -8.75 -3.73 20.61
C LEU A 266 -7.67 -2.82 21.16
N GLU A 267 -7.89 -1.50 21.13
CA GLU A 267 -6.96 -0.54 21.72
C GLU A 267 -7.66 0.69 22.27
N GLY A 268 -7.03 1.34 23.24
CA GLY A 268 -7.56 2.54 23.89
C GLY A 268 -7.07 2.65 25.33
N SER A 269 -7.91 3.23 26.21
CA SER A 269 -7.65 3.19 27.65
C SER A 269 -7.80 1.77 28.17
N SER A 270 -7.11 1.47 29.26
CA SER A 270 -7.16 0.15 29.90
C SER A 270 -8.59 -0.26 30.29
N GLU A 271 -9.41 0.71 30.72
CA GLU A 271 -10.82 0.49 31.08
C GLU A 271 -11.65 0.17 29.83
N LEU A 272 -11.45 0.90 28.73
CA LEU A 272 -12.17 0.66 27.47
C LEU A 272 -11.91 -0.74 26.95
N VAL A 273 -10.63 -1.13 26.83
CA VAL A 273 -10.24 -2.45 26.35
C VAL A 273 -10.81 -3.56 27.24
N SER A 274 -10.74 -3.40 28.56
CA SER A 274 -11.27 -4.37 29.51
C SER A 274 -12.79 -4.47 29.44
N SER A 275 -13.50 -3.35 29.28
CA SER A 275 -14.95 -3.33 29.12
C SER A 275 -15.41 -4.03 27.83
N GLN A 276 -14.73 -3.78 26.71
CA GLN A 276 -15.00 -4.45 25.44
C GLN A 276 -14.77 -5.95 25.53
N LEU A 277 -13.63 -6.37 26.13
CA LEU A 277 -13.32 -7.79 26.33
C LEU A 277 -14.39 -8.50 27.18
N ASN A 278 -14.84 -7.89 28.28
CA ASN A 278 -15.90 -8.43 29.11
C ASN A 278 -17.24 -8.57 28.37
N ARG A 279 -17.56 -7.62 27.49
CA ARG A 279 -18.78 -7.67 26.67
C ARG A 279 -18.75 -8.79 25.64
N LEU A 280 -17.57 -9.09 25.09
CA LEU A 280 -17.38 -10.13 24.07
C LEU A 280 -17.61 -11.52 24.63
N GLN A 281 -17.29 -11.78 25.92
CA GLN A 281 -17.40 -13.09 26.54
C GLN A 281 -16.80 -14.18 25.65
N LEU A 282 -15.56 -13.95 25.18
CA LEU A 282 -14.87 -14.85 24.27
C LEU A 282 -14.88 -16.28 24.81
N GLY A 283 -15.33 -17.22 23.98
CA GLY A 283 -15.40 -18.64 24.32
C GLY A 283 -14.02 -19.29 24.41
N THR A 284 -13.99 -20.60 24.39
CA THR A 284 -12.74 -21.38 24.40
C THR A 284 -11.97 -21.23 23.09
N GLY A 285 -10.65 -21.41 23.14
CA GLY A 285 -9.77 -21.40 21.99
C GLY A 285 -9.18 -20.02 21.63
N TRP A 286 -9.60 -18.96 22.28
CA TRP A 286 -8.99 -17.64 22.11
C TRP A 286 -7.68 -17.51 22.88
N ARG A 287 -6.63 -17.06 22.21
CA ARG A 287 -5.37 -16.61 22.82
C ARG A 287 -5.40 -15.10 22.90
N LEU A 288 -5.07 -14.55 24.07
CA LEU A 288 -5.00 -13.11 24.29
C LEU A 288 -3.55 -12.70 24.45
N GLU A 289 -3.12 -11.76 23.63
CA GLU A 289 -1.81 -11.14 23.67
C GLU A 289 -1.98 -9.66 23.96
N THR A 290 -1.29 -9.18 25.00
CA THR A 290 -1.31 -7.76 25.36
C THR A 290 0.05 -7.16 25.12
N SER A 291 0.11 -6.05 24.42
CA SER A 291 1.32 -5.22 24.39
C SER A 291 1.33 -4.35 25.65
N GLU A 292 2.19 -4.69 26.59
CA GLU A 292 2.58 -3.81 27.69
C GLU A 292 3.93 -3.17 27.31
N GLY A 293 3.97 -1.87 27.18
CA GLY A 293 5.19 -1.12 26.88
C GLY A 293 5.49 -0.95 25.38
N ASN A 294 6.78 -0.89 25.03
CA ASN A 294 7.30 -0.46 23.73
C ASN A 294 7.17 -1.47 22.58
N ARG A 295 6.52 -2.61 22.76
CA ARG A 295 6.38 -3.62 21.70
C ARG A 295 5.01 -3.53 21.05
N ASP A 296 5.01 -3.28 19.76
CA ASP A 296 3.84 -3.40 18.90
C ASP A 296 3.72 -4.87 18.43
N THR A 297 3.35 -5.77 19.36
CA THR A 297 3.29 -7.23 19.10
C THR A 297 2.28 -7.58 18.01
N ALA A 298 1.16 -6.86 17.97
CA ALA A 298 0.15 -7.02 16.94
C ALA A 298 0.69 -6.63 15.56
N ALA A 299 1.46 -5.55 15.50
CA ALA A 299 2.14 -5.10 14.31
C ALA A 299 3.13 -6.13 13.79
N GLU A 300 3.95 -6.68 14.69
CA GLU A 300 4.97 -7.68 14.35
C GLU A 300 4.32 -8.97 13.83
N GLU A 301 3.24 -9.42 14.45
CA GLU A 301 2.53 -10.62 14.01
C GLU A 301 1.85 -10.40 12.66
N TYR A 302 1.19 -9.27 12.47
CA TYR A 302 0.58 -8.94 11.18
C TYR A 302 1.62 -8.80 10.08
N ALA A 303 2.72 -8.09 10.34
CA ALA A 303 3.83 -7.97 9.40
C ALA A 303 4.43 -9.34 9.04
N CYS A 304 4.58 -10.23 10.02
CA CYS A 304 5.09 -11.58 9.80
C CYS A 304 4.16 -12.39 8.86
N ARG A 305 2.85 -12.29 9.03
CA ARG A 305 1.86 -12.98 8.18
C ARG A 305 1.83 -12.41 6.77
N ARG A 306 1.84 -11.09 6.65
CA ARG A 306 1.91 -10.44 5.34
C ARG A 306 3.21 -10.79 4.61
N ARG A 307 4.32 -11.02 5.32
CA ARG A 307 5.55 -11.55 4.72
C ARG A 307 5.36 -12.95 4.14
N ALA A 308 4.57 -13.80 4.78
CA ALA A 308 4.25 -15.15 4.27
C ALA A 308 3.42 -15.09 2.98
N MET A 309 2.58 -14.07 2.81
CA MET A 309 1.82 -13.80 1.58
C MET A 309 2.66 -13.12 0.48
N LYS A 310 3.96 -12.87 0.74
CA LYS A 310 4.88 -12.18 -0.17
C LYS A 310 5.07 -12.92 -1.49
N ARG A 311 5.03 -12.15 -2.54
CA ARG A 311 5.46 -12.33 -3.94
C ARG A 311 4.35 -12.56 -4.95
N ASP A 312 3.12 -12.81 -4.51
CA ASP A 312 2.01 -13.06 -5.40
C ASP A 312 1.26 -11.75 -5.72
N ILE A 313 0.57 -11.71 -6.82
CA ILE A 313 -0.22 -10.56 -7.24
C ILE A 313 -1.35 -10.34 -6.22
N PHE A 314 -1.36 -9.17 -5.56
CA PHE A 314 -2.44 -8.82 -4.65
C PHE A 314 -3.65 -8.30 -5.41
N HIS A 315 -4.79 -8.85 -5.06
CA HIS A 315 -6.09 -8.38 -5.51
C HIS A 315 -6.85 -7.81 -4.32
N THR A 316 -7.72 -6.84 -4.59
CA THR A 316 -8.49 -6.18 -3.54
C THR A 316 -9.96 -6.17 -3.91
N ALA A 317 -10.83 -6.53 -2.98
CA ALA A 317 -12.27 -6.37 -3.08
C ALA A 317 -12.81 -5.58 -1.90
N ALA A 318 -13.59 -4.54 -2.16
CA ALA A 318 -14.32 -3.81 -1.14
C ALA A 318 -15.75 -4.37 -1.06
N ILE A 319 -16.17 -4.75 0.13
CA ILE A 319 -17.42 -5.45 0.41
C ILE A 319 -18.25 -4.62 1.37
N ASP A 320 -19.51 -4.39 1.04
CA ASP A 320 -20.44 -3.73 1.97
C ASP A 320 -20.59 -4.60 3.23
N LYS A 321 -20.33 -4.02 4.39
CA LYS A 321 -20.40 -4.72 5.69
C LYS A 321 -21.73 -5.45 5.93
N ARG A 322 -22.83 -4.94 5.36
CA ARG A 322 -24.15 -5.58 5.43
C ARG A 322 -24.21 -6.92 4.69
N LEU A 323 -23.22 -7.19 3.85
CA LEU A 323 -23.12 -8.40 3.04
C LEU A 323 -22.06 -9.38 3.56
N LEU A 324 -21.39 -9.11 4.67
CA LEU A 324 -20.30 -9.96 5.19
C LEU A 324 -20.72 -11.43 5.29
N ALA A 325 -21.90 -11.70 5.88
CA ALA A 325 -22.43 -13.05 5.99
C ALA A 325 -22.72 -13.73 4.62
N LYS A 326 -22.74 -12.96 3.51
CA LYS A 326 -22.96 -13.48 2.15
C LYS A 326 -21.67 -13.68 1.37
N THR A 327 -20.52 -13.39 1.96
CA THR A 327 -19.21 -13.50 1.28
C THR A 327 -18.62 -14.91 1.32
N PHE A 328 -19.28 -15.82 1.98
CA PHE A 328 -18.82 -17.20 2.12
C PHE A 328 -18.50 -17.88 0.78
N PRO A 329 -19.30 -17.75 -0.30
CA PRO A 329 -18.94 -18.31 -1.60
C PRO A 329 -17.59 -17.82 -2.12
N LEU A 330 -17.20 -16.57 -1.81
CA LEU A 330 -15.91 -16.01 -2.20
C LEU A 330 -14.76 -16.67 -1.43
N LEU A 331 -14.92 -16.89 -0.12
CA LEU A 331 -13.92 -17.59 0.70
C LEU A 331 -13.74 -19.04 0.25
N ARG A 332 -14.82 -19.73 -0.10
CA ARG A 332 -14.75 -21.08 -0.72
C ARG A 332 -13.99 -21.06 -2.04
N LEU A 333 -14.21 -20.01 -2.84
CA LEU A 333 -13.49 -19.87 -4.11
C LEU A 333 -12.00 -19.68 -3.87
N LEU A 334 -11.62 -18.80 -2.94
CA LEU A 334 -10.23 -18.57 -2.57
C LEU A 334 -9.56 -19.87 -2.08
N ALA A 335 -10.25 -20.64 -1.25
CA ALA A 335 -9.77 -21.94 -0.77
C ALA A 335 -9.60 -22.95 -1.91
N LYS A 336 -10.59 -23.05 -2.84
CA LYS A 336 -10.54 -23.92 -4.00
C LYS A 336 -9.32 -23.66 -4.88
N TYR A 337 -8.96 -22.38 -5.06
CA TYR A 337 -7.83 -21.98 -5.89
C TYR A 337 -6.56 -21.75 -5.09
N HIS A 338 -6.49 -22.23 -3.85
CA HIS A 338 -5.33 -22.14 -2.97
C HIS A 338 -4.79 -20.70 -2.82
N CYS A 339 -5.67 -19.72 -2.73
CA CYS A 339 -5.30 -18.34 -2.48
C CYS A 339 -5.08 -18.08 -0.98
N SER A 340 -4.04 -17.34 -0.65
CA SER A 340 -3.95 -16.73 0.68
C SER A 340 -4.75 -15.44 0.71
N TYR A 341 -5.42 -15.14 1.82
CA TYR A 341 -6.24 -13.94 1.94
C TYR A 341 -6.19 -13.31 3.32
N ASP A 342 -6.42 -12.01 3.34
CA ASP A 342 -6.65 -11.21 4.54
C ASP A 342 -7.95 -10.42 4.33
N PHE A 343 -8.97 -10.77 5.09
CA PHE A 343 -10.27 -10.13 5.02
C PHE A 343 -10.50 -9.30 6.28
N ASP A 344 -10.26 -7.99 6.19
CA ASP A 344 -10.66 -7.05 7.24
C ASP A 344 -12.19 -6.92 7.26
N LEU A 345 -12.83 -7.69 8.13
CA LEU A 345 -14.27 -7.71 8.32
C LEU A 345 -14.77 -6.37 8.84
N SER A 346 -13.97 -5.67 9.65
CA SER A 346 -14.32 -4.37 10.21
C SER A 346 -14.38 -3.28 9.16
N ALA A 347 -13.49 -3.31 8.17
CA ALA A 347 -13.47 -2.37 7.04
C ALA A 347 -14.25 -2.84 5.81
N GLY A 348 -14.56 -4.15 5.72
CA GLY A 348 -15.11 -4.75 4.52
C GLY A 348 -14.10 -4.83 3.38
N LEU A 349 -12.83 -5.04 3.68
CA LEU A 349 -11.74 -5.07 2.72
C LEU A 349 -11.11 -6.45 2.65
N LEU A 350 -11.27 -7.13 1.52
CA LEU A 350 -10.66 -8.41 1.25
C LEU A 350 -9.46 -8.22 0.32
N GLU A 351 -8.28 -8.61 0.79
CA GLU A 351 -7.06 -8.68 -0.01
C GLU A 351 -6.65 -10.14 -0.16
N PHE A 352 -6.26 -10.55 -1.34
CA PHE A 352 -5.85 -11.93 -1.59
C PHE A 352 -4.77 -12.02 -2.65
N SER A 353 -3.98 -13.10 -2.58
CA SER A 353 -2.97 -13.45 -3.56
C SER A 353 -3.48 -14.53 -4.48
N SER A 354 -3.19 -14.44 -5.79
CA SER A 354 -3.37 -15.58 -6.67
C SER A 354 -2.16 -16.51 -6.55
N ALA A 355 -2.39 -17.79 -6.49
CA ALA A 355 -1.30 -18.75 -6.61
C ALA A 355 -0.95 -18.93 -8.10
N ASP A 356 0.29 -18.61 -8.47
CA ASP A 356 0.90 -19.27 -9.63
C ASP A 356 1.27 -20.69 -9.20
N SER A 357 0.31 -21.60 -9.27
CA SER A 357 0.59 -23.03 -9.22
C SER A 357 0.53 -23.55 -10.65
N GLU A 358 1.46 -24.43 -11.01
CA GLU A 358 1.43 -25.17 -12.30
C GLU A 358 0.11 -25.91 -12.52
N GLU A 359 -0.74 -26.03 -11.51
CA GLU A 359 -2.00 -26.78 -11.52
C GLU A 359 -3.25 -25.94 -11.80
N THR A 360 -3.20 -24.60 -11.72
CA THR A 360 -4.41 -23.78 -11.90
C THR A 360 -4.12 -22.52 -12.72
N SER A 361 -4.81 -22.38 -13.84
CA SER A 361 -4.71 -21.19 -14.69
C SER A 361 -5.31 -19.98 -13.97
N PHE A 362 -4.56 -18.88 -13.94
CA PHE A 362 -5.03 -17.58 -13.42
C PHE A 362 -6.32 -17.13 -14.16
N ASP A 363 -6.45 -17.46 -15.43
CA ASP A 363 -7.63 -17.11 -16.23
C ASP A 363 -8.89 -17.86 -15.75
N GLU A 364 -8.79 -19.14 -15.38
CA GLU A 364 -9.90 -19.88 -14.79
C GLU A 364 -10.34 -19.29 -13.44
N PHE A 365 -9.39 -18.92 -12.60
CA PHE A 365 -9.69 -18.24 -11.34
C PHE A 365 -10.40 -16.91 -11.60
N LYS A 366 -9.90 -16.11 -12.54
CA LYS A 366 -10.47 -14.81 -12.90
C LYS A 366 -11.92 -14.93 -13.39
N GLU A 367 -12.21 -15.89 -14.25
CA GLU A 367 -13.57 -16.16 -14.73
C GLU A 367 -14.51 -16.60 -13.60
N ALA A 368 -14.05 -17.52 -12.75
CA ALA A 368 -14.80 -17.98 -11.60
C ALA A 368 -15.06 -16.85 -10.58
N TRP A 369 -14.07 -16.02 -10.32
CA TRP A 369 -14.19 -14.84 -9.47
C TRP A 369 -15.19 -13.85 -10.05
N GLN A 370 -15.06 -13.50 -11.32
CA GLN A 370 -15.96 -12.59 -12.00
C GLN A 370 -17.42 -13.09 -11.94
N SER A 371 -17.63 -14.37 -12.20
CA SER A 371 -18.95 -15.00 -12.09
C SER A 371 -19.51 -14.97 -10.66
N ALA A 372 -18.66 -15.10 -9.64
CA ALA A 372 -19.09 -15.08 -8.26
C ALA A 372 -19.46 -13.66 -7.76
N VAL A 373 -18.87 -12.64 -8.38
CA VAL A 373 -19.06 -11.23 -7.99
C VAL A 373 -20.12 -10.55 -8.86
N ASP A 374 -20.28 -10.98 -10.13
CA ASP A 374 -21.24 -10.39 -11.06
C ASP A 374 -22.67 -10.49 -10.54
N GLY A 375 -23.34 -9.34 -10.54
CA GLY A 375 -24.71 -9.23 -10.03
C GLY A 375 -24.85 -9.08 -8.50
N GLN A 376 -23.76 -9.15 -7.73
CA GLN A 376 -23.79 -8.86 -6.30
C GLN A 376 -23.65 -7.36 -6.04
N ALA A 377 -24.76 -6.67 -5.89
CA ALA A 377 -24.74 -5.26 -5.48
C ALA A 377 -24.04 -5.11 -4.12
N GLY A 378 -23.01 -4.25 -4.05
CA GLY A 378 -22.27 -3.98 -2.81
C GLY A 378 -20.90 -4.66 -2.72
N ILE A 379 -20.49 -5.39 -3.75
CA ILE A 379 -19.11 -5.85 -3.90
C ILE A 379 -18.46 -5.06 -5.03
N ARG A 380 -17.38 -4.36 -4.70
CA ARG A 380 -16.52 -3.69 -5.68
C ARG A 380 -15.16 -4.36 -5.66
N HIS A 381 -14.71 -4.86 -6.77
CA HIS A 381 -13.42 -5.55 -6.86
C HIS A 381 -12.51 -4.90 -7.88
N THR A 382 -11.21 -5.07 -7.64
CA THR A 382 -10.16 -4.69 -8.56
C THR A 382 -9.20 -5.88 -8.67
N LEU A 383 -9.50 -6.81 -9.57
CA LEU A 383 -8.61 -7.95 -9.85
C LEU A 383 -7.35 -7.51 -10.60
N VAL A 384 -7.47 -6.46 -11.37
CA VAL A 384 -6.38 -5.72 -12.03
C VAL A 384 -6.92 -4.31 -12.12
N PRO A 385 -6.10 -3.25 -12.11
CA PRO A 385 -6.57 -1.89 -12.39
C PRO A 385 -7.02 -1.79 -13.87
N THR A 386 -8.10 -2.49 -14.23
CA THR A 386 -8.68 -2.51 -15.59
C THR A 386 -9.80 -1.49 -15.77
N ALA A 387 -10.22 -0.82 -14.69
CA ALA A 387 -11.19 0.24 -14.81
C ALA A 387 -10.59 1.37 -15.65
N ARG A 388 -11.14 1.62 -16.83
CA ARG A 388 -10.83 2.83 -17.59
C ARG A 388 -10.98 4.01 -16.65
N PRO A 389 -9.98 4.90 -16.58
CA PRO A 389 -10.08 6.07 -15.72
C PRO A 389 -11.34 6.84 -16.08
N SER A 390 -12.03 7.41 -15.09
CA SER A 390 -13.15 8.30 -15.39
C SER A 390 -12.68 9.40 -16.32
N ALA A 391 -13.58 9.92 -17.18
CA ALA A 391 -13.26 11.02 -18.09
C ALA A 391 -12.66 12.24 -17.35
N MET A 392 -13.04 12.43 -16.09
CA MET A 392 -12.47 13.47 -15.23
C MET A 392 -11.01 13.15 -14.87
N PHE A 393 -10.71 11.91 -14.51
CA PHE A 393 -9.35 11.49 -14.17
C PHE A 393 -8.42 11.58 -15.39
N ALA A 394 -8.88 11.17 -16.58
CA ALA A 394 -8.13 11.30 -17.82
C ALA A 394 -7.75 12.76 -18.10
N ARG A 395 -8.68 13.72 -17.90
CA ARG A 395 -8.39 15.16 -18.04
C ARG A 395 -7.38 15.68 -17.03
N ILE A 396 -7.37 15.14 -15.81
CA ILE A 396 -6.38 15.51 -14.78
C ILE A 396 -5.00 15.01 -15.21
N VAL A 397 -4.89 13.77 -15.68
CA VAL A 397 -3.64 13.19 -16.19
C VAL A 397 -3.13 14.02 -17.36
N GLU A 398 -3.96 14.29 -18.36
CA GLU A 398 -3.59 15.09 -19.53
C GLU A 398 -3.02 16.48 -19.15
N ARG A 399 -3.53 17.10 -18.10
CA ARG A 399 -3.04 18.40 -17.62
C ARG A 399 -1.79 18.33 -16.76
N LEU A 400 -1.66 17.31 -15.93
CA LEU A 400 -0.57 17.19 -14.98
C LEU A 400 0.62 16.40 -15.52
N ASP A 401 0.39 15.53 -16.49
CA ASP A 401 1.41 14.75 -17.20
C ASP A 401 1.19 14.77 -18.71
N PRO A 402 1.29 15.97 -19.36
CA PRO A 402 0.99 16.15 -20.79
C PRO A 402 1.93 15.37 -21.70
N HIS A 403 3.06 14.92 -21.18
CA HIS A 403 4.06 14.13 -21.91
C HIS A 403 3.95 12.62 -21.64
N CYS A 404 3.00 12.20 -20.80
CA CYS A 404 2.78 10.81 -20.42
C CYS A 404 4.05 10.09 -19.95
N ILE A 405 4.92 10.79 -19.21
CA ILE A 405 6.17 10.24 -18.69
C ILE A 405 5.99 9.48 -17.37
N MET A 406 5.01 9.88 -16.53
CA MET A 406 4.69 9.21 -15.28
C MET A 406 3.59 8.20 -15.53
N PHE A 407 3.92 6.93 -15.66
CA PHE A 407 3.00 5.86 -16.00
C PHE A 407 2.47 5.92 -17.46
N PRO A 408 3.18 5.34 -18.42
CA PRO A 408 2.72 5.27 -19.80
C PRO A 408 1.37 4.54 -19.92
N ASP A 409 0.53 4.99 -20.82
CA ASP A 409 -0.90 4.63 -21.01
C ASP A 409 -1.25 3.14 -21.12
N ASN A 410 -0.28 2.26 -21.25
CA ASN A 410 -0.47 0.82 -21.42
C ASN A 410 -1.06 0.10 -20.17
N LEU A 411 -1.18 0.79 -19.04
CA LEU A 411 -1.85 0.25 -17.84
C LEU A 411 -3.37 0.15 -17.99
N TYR A 412 -3.98 0.91 -18.92
CA TYR A 412 -5.43 0.95 -19.13
C TYR A 412 -5.86 0.43 -20.50
N SER A 413 -4.94 0.18 -21.41
CA SER A 413 -5.18 -0.47 -22.69
C SER A 413 -5.04 -1.99 -22.54
N GLY A 414 -5.78 -2.59 -21.63
CA GLY A 414 -6.03 -4.02 -21.65
C GLY A 414 -6.78 -4.38 -22.92
N GLY A 415 -6.07 -5.01 -23.84
CA GLY A 415 -6.44 -5.61 -25.09
C GLY A 415 -7.91 -5.54 -25.52
N GLY A 416 -8.09 -4.99 -26.68
CA GLY A 416 -9.36 -5.00 -27.37
C GLY A 416 -9.30 -4.07 -28.55
N ASP A 417 -8.48 -4.37 -29.57
CA ASP A 417 -8.85 -4.14 -30.95
C ASP A 417 -10.16 -4.89 -31.17
N HIS A 418 -11.26 -4.18 -31.04
CA HIS A 418 -12.50 -4.56 -31.64
C HIS A 418 -13.08 -3.29 -32.27
N ASP A 419 -13.01 -3.31 -33.60
CA ASP A 419 -13.81 -2.51 -34.52
C ASP A 419 -15.28 -2.38 -34.09
#